data_da71e05c612a3c51d09ccc2d576fe18f
#
_entry.id   da71e05c612a3c51d09ccc2d576fe18f
#
_cell.length_a   1.000
_cell.length_b   1.000
_cell.length_c   1.000
_cell.angle_alpha   90.00
_cell.angle_beta   90.00
_cell.angle_gamma   90.00
#
_symmetry.space_group_name_H-M   'P 1'
#
loop_
_entity.id
_entity.type
_entity.pdbx_description
1 polymer ?
#
loop_
_entity_poly.entity_id
_entity_poly.type
_entity_poly.pdbx_seq_one_letter_code
_entity_poly.pdbx_strand_id
1 'polypeptide(L)'
;MKYDFLVETYETERAKVLSVWSEFKDEDLPVRPRRSDPRGRSVHEQMVHQCVSEDFWFRSMLGIETGAPPLPQHETRTEFIRCYAEHSGKRLAKLQEKDEPWWEESTQFFDVQRSRTWVMTRRLTHTSHHRGQQMAMLRMLGRDLHSNYGPRRIQEA
;
A
#
# COMPACT_ATOMS: atom_id res chain seq x y z
N MET A 1 -5.63 4.99 22.19
CA MET A 1 -6.23 3.65 22.31
C MET A 1 -5.19 2.59 22.05
N LYS A 2 -5.46 1.38 22.47
CA LYS A 2 -4.52 0.25 22.44
C LYS A 2 -3.94 -0.03 21.05
N TYR A 3 -4.73 0.14 19.99
CA TYR A 3 -4.34 -0.18 18.61
C TYR A 3 -4.04 1.04 17.73
N ASP A 4 -3.91 2.21 18.33
CA ASP A 4 -3.58 3.43 17.59
C ASP A 4 -2.28 3.31 16.80
N PHE A 5 -1.32 2.55 17.31
CA PHE A 5 -0.05 2.33 16.63
C PHE A 5 -0.21 1.67 15.25
N LEU A 6 -1.24 0.83 15.06
CA LEU A 6 -1.51 0.22 13.76
C LEU A 6 -2.06 1.25 12.76
N VAL A 7 -2.91 2.14 13.24
CA VAL A 7 -3.47 3.22 12.42
C VAL A 7 -2.36 4.21 12.02
N GLU A 8 -1.52 4.60 12.97
CA GLU A 8 -0.36 5.47 12.72
C GLU A 8 0.63 4.82 11.75
N THR A 9 0.87 3.52 11.90
CA THR A 9 1.75 2.80 10.98
C THR A 9 1.15 2.76 9.57
N TYR A 10 -0.15 2.54 9.44
CA TYR A 10 -0.82 2.59 8.13
C TYR A 10 -0.69 3.97 7.48
N GLU A 11 -0.90 5.03 8.25
CA GLU A 11 -0.72 6.41 7.77
C GLU A 11 0.70 6.64 7.25
N THR A 12 1.69 6.19 8.02
CA THR A 12 3.11 6.29 7.65
C THR A 12 3.42 5.48 6.38
N GLU A 13 2.94 4.23 6.32
CA GLU A 13 3.21 3.36 5.19
C GLU A 13 2.56 3.85 3.89
N ARG A 14 1.33 4.37 3.96
CA ARG A 14 0.68 4.94 2.76
C ARG A 14 1.46 6.15 2.22
N ALA A 15 1.96 6.99 3.11
CA ALA A 15 2.77 8.14 2.72
C ALA A 15 4.08 7.71 2.05
N LYS A 16 4.72 6.66 2.58
CA LYS A 16 5.96 6.11 2.01
C LYS A 16 5.72 5.47 0.63
N VAL A 17 4.62 4.76 0.45
CA VAL A 17 4.25 4.21 -0.86
C VAL A 17 4.10 5.32 -1.90
N LEU A 18 3.34 6.36 -1.56
CA LEU A 18 3.13 7.50 -2.45
C LEU A 18 4.45 8.20 -2.79
N SER A 19 5.33 8.34 -1.82
CA SER A 19 6.66 8.91 -2.00
C SER A 19 7.51 8.08 -2.98
N VAL A 20 7.54 6.77 -2.80
CA VAL A 20 8.28 5.87 -3.70
C VAL A 20 7.71 5.91 -5.11
N TRP A 21 6.40 5.87 -5.26
CA TRP A 21 5.76 5.93 -6.58
C TRP A 21 6.05 7.26 -7.31
N SER A 22 6.19 8.36 -6.55
CA SER A 22 6.50 9.67 -7.13
C SER A 22 7.90 9.76 -7.74
N GLU A 23 8.80 8.88 -7.34
CA GLU A 23 10.18 8.83 -7.87
C GLU A 23 10.28 8.15 -9.23
N PHE A 24 9.31 7.32 -9.60
CA PHE A 24 9.25 6.71 -10.92
C PHE A 24 8.80 7.72 -11.97
N LYS A 25 9.12 7.43 -13.23
CA LYS A 25 8.59 8.10 -14.41
C LYS A 25 7.65 7.16 -15.15
N ASP A 26 6.78 7.69 -16.01
CA ASP A 26 5.88 6.84 -16.80
C ASP A 26 6.65 5.83 -17.66
N GLU A 27 7.80 6.20 -18.18
CA GLU A 27 8.67 5.30 -18.94
C GLU A 27 9.20 4.11 -18.14
N ASP A 28 9.19 4.21 -16.80
CA ASP A 28 9.65 3.13 -15.91
C ASP A 28 8.58 2.05 -15.70
N LEU A 29 7.32 2.34 -15.96
CA LEU A 29 6.22 1.43 -15.65
C LEU A 29 6.40 0.02 -16.24
N PRO A 30 6.86 -0.17 -17.49
CA PRO A 30 7.05 -1.52 -18.04
C PRO A 30 8.33 -2.21 -17.59
N VAL A 31 9.19 -1.57 -16.79
CA VAL A 31 10.48 -2.13 -16.40
C VAL A 31 10.31 -3.25 -15.39
N ARG A 32 11.00 -4.36 -15.61
CA ARG A 32 11.07 -5.51 -14.71
C ARG A 32 12.44 -5.57 -14.04
N PRO A 33 12.57 -6.22 -12.85
CA PRO A 33 13.87 -6.41 -12.20
C PRO A 33 14.88 -7.11 -13.11
N ARG A 34 14.41 -8.08 -13.89
CA ARG A 34 15.21 -8.76 -14.91
C ARG A 34 14.39 -8.84 -16.18
N ARG A 35 14.88 -8.21 -17.24
CA ARG A 35 14.17 -8.07 -18.50
C ARG A 35 13.68 -9.38 -19.09
N SER A 36 14.48 -10.44 -18.96
CA SER A 36 14.19 -11.76 -19.53
C SER A 36 13.36 -12.67 -18.63
N ASP A 37 13.02 -12.22 -17.42
CA ASP A 37 12.28 -13.03 -16.45
C ASP A 37 10.86 -12.46 -16.21
N PRO A 38 9.83 -13.10 -16.81
CA PRO A 38 8.45 -12.62 -16.65
C PRO A 38 7.86 -12.88 -15.25
N ARG A 39 8.55 -13.65 -14.38
CA ARG A 39 8.08 -13.91 -13.01
C ARG A 39 8.24 -12.72 -12.10
N GLY A 40 9.22 -11.85 -12.37
CA GLY A 40 9.38 -10.60 -11.64
C GLY A 40 8.41 -9.55 -12.17
N ARG A 41 7.55 -9.01 -11.30
CA ARG A 41 6.59 -7.97 -11.67
C ARG A 41 7.29 -6.71 -12.15
N SER A 42 6.75 -6.08 -13.20
CA SER A 42 7.14 -4.72 -13.60
C SER A 42 6.68 -3.70 -12.55
N VAL A 43 7.17 -2.47 -12.64
CA VAL A 43 6.71 -1.36 -11.81
C VAL A 43 5.19 -1.22 -11.91
N HIS A 44 4.65 -1.23 -13.13
CA HIS A 44 3.21 -1.17 -13.40
C HIS A 44 2.46 -2.33 -12.71
N GLU A 45 2.92 -3.55 -12.92
CA GLU A 45 2.28 -4.73 -12.34
C GLU A 45 2.31 -4.70 -10.79
N GLN A 46 3.35 -4.15 -10.19
CA GLN A 46 3.39 -3.96 -8.74
C GLN A 46 2.37 -2.93 -8.26
N MET A 47 2.24 -1.81 -8.95
CA MET A 47 1.23 -0.79 -8.60
C MET A 47 -0.18 -1.35 -8.69
N VAL A 48 -0.48 -2.09 -9.77
CA VAL A 48 -1.77 -2.79 -9.93
C VAL A 48 -1.99 -3.77 -8.78
N HIS A 49 -1.00 -4.61 -8.48
CA HIS A 49 -1.11 -5.60 -7.42
C HIS A 49 -1.33 -4.95 -6.05
N GLN A 50 -0.61 -3.86 -5.75
CA GLN A 50 -0.77 -3.16 -4.48
C GLN A 50 -2.16 -2.54 -4.35
N CYS A 51 -2.67 -1.89 -5.39
CA CYS A 51 -4.01 -1.32 -5.38
C CYS A 51 -5.10 -2.38 -5.21
N VAL A 52 -5.05 -3.43 -6.01
CA VAL A 52 -6.06 -4.51 -6.02
C VAL A 52 -6.00 -5.33 -4.73
N SER A 53 -4.80 -5.70 -4.29
CA SER A 53 -4.59 -6.51 -3.09
C SER A 53 -5.04 -5.77 -1.83
N GLU A 54 -4.69 -4.50 -1.69
CA GLU A 54 -5.10 -3.73 -0.52
C GLU A 54 -6.62 -3.54 -0.48
N ASP A 55 -7.24 -3.24 -1.61
CA ASP A 55 -8.71 -3.15 -1.70
C ASP A 55 -9.38 -4.46 -1.30
N PHE A 56 -8.88 -5.57 -1.81
CA PHE A 56 -9.41 -6.90 -1.51
C PHE A 56 -9.34 -7.23 -0.01
N TRP A 57 -8.17 -6.99 0.63
CA TRP A 57 -8.00 -7.27 2.05
C TRP A 57 -8.89 -6.38 2.92
N PHE A 58 -8.92 -5.09 2.63
CA PHE A 58 -9.75 -4.16 3.41
C PHE A 58 -11.22 -4.50 3.28
N ARG A 59 -11.69 -4.80 2.08
CA ARG A 59 -13.09 -5.14 1.83
C ARG A 59 -13.47 -6.49 2.43
N SER A 60 -12.69 -7.53 2.14
CA SER A 60 -13.06 -8.91 2.52
C SER A 60 -12.71 -9.28 3.96
N MET A 61 -11.67 -8.70 4.52
CA MET A 61 -11.16 -9.07 5.86
C MET A 61 -11.46 -8.02 6.92
N LEU A 62 -11.48 -6.75 6.56
CA LEU A 62 -11.71 -5.65 7.49
C LEU A 62 -13.09 -5.01 7.34
N GLY A 63 -13.84 -5.38 6.31
CA GLY A 63 -15.17 -4.81 6.07
C GLY A 63 -15.13 -3.32 5.74
N ILE A 64 -14.03 -2.83 5.18
CA ILE A 64 -13.84 -1.43 4.82
C ILE A 64 -13.81 -1.29 3.30
N GLU A 65 -14.78 -0.55 2.77
CA GLU A 65 -14.92 -0.31 1.33
C GLU A 65 -14.66 1.17 1.02
N THR A 66 -14.09 1.43 -0.15
CA THR A 66 -13.85 2.80 -0.63
C THR A 66 -14.98 3.32 -1.51
N GLY A 67 -15.84 2.43 -2.00
CA GLY A 67 -16.99 2.77 -2.86
C GLY A 67 -16.62 3.02 -4.32
N ALA A 68 -15.40 2.70 -4.73
CA ALA A 68 -14.89 2.91 -6.09
C ALA A 68 -13.98 1.75 -6.51
N PRO A 69 -13.80 1.53 -7.83
CA PRO A 69 -12.84 0.53 -8.30
C PRO A 69 -11.42 0.83 -7.81
N PRO A 70 -10.61 -0.20 -7.49
CA PRO A 70 -9.27 0.02 -6.91
C PRO A 70 -8.24 0.56 -7.89
N LEU A 71 -8.48 0.47 -9.18
CA LEU A 71 -7.56 0.92 -10.22
C LEU A 71 -8.02 2.23 -10.85
N PRO A 72 -7.09 3.09 -11.27
CA PRO A 72 -7.45 4.28 -12.03
C PRO A 72 -7.96 3.90 -13.42
N GLN A 73 -8.78 4.77 -14.03
CA GLN A 73 -9.27 4.58 -15.38
C GLN A 73 -8.15 4.63 -16.40
N HIS A 74 -7.16 5.50 -16.18
CA HIS A 74 -5.95 5.62 -17.00
C HIS A 74 -4.74 5.27 -16.13
N GLU A 75 -3.98 4.29 -16.54
CA GLU A 75 -2.92 3.71 -15.73
C GLU A 75 -1.57 4.41 -15.98
N THR A 76 -1.52 5.71 -15.71
CA THR A 76 -0.29 6.48 -15.64
C THR A 76 0.20 6.55 -14.19
N ARG A 77 1.48 6.88 -14.01
CA ARG A 77 2.06 7.07 -12.67
C ARG A 77 1.23 8.04 -11.82
N THR A 78 0.91 9.20 -12.38
CA THR A 78 0.15 10.24 -11.69
C THR A 78 -1.24 9.74 -11.28
N GLU A 79 -1.91 8.99 -12.16
CA GLU A 79 -3.24 8.45 -11.88
C GLU A 79 -3.19 7.35 -10.82
N PHE A 80 -2.17 6.49 -10.81
CA PHE A 80 -1.97 5.53 -9.72
C PHE A 80 -1.76 6.23 -8.38
N ILE A 81 -0.92 7.27 -8.35
CA ILE A 81 -0.66 8.05 -7.12
C ILE A 81 -1.95 8.68 -6.62
N ARG A 82 -2.72 9.34 -7.50
CA ARG A 82 -3.98 9.98 -7.14
C ARG A 82 -4.99 8.97 -6.62
N CYS A 83 -5.15 7.87 -7.33
CA CYS A 83 -6.09 6.81 -6.98
C CYS A 83 -5.75 6.17 -5.61
N TYR A 84 -4.49 5.80 -5.41
CA TYR A 84 -4.06 5.21 -4.14
C TYR A 84 -4.14 6.21 -2.99
N ALA A 85 -3.76 7.46 -3.21
CA ALA A 85 -3.87 8.51 -2.19
C ALA A 85 -5.33 8.68 -1.72
N GLU A 86 -6.26 8.73 -2.65
CA GLU A 86 -7.69 8.88 -2.35
C GLU A 86 -8.21 7.66 -1.59
N HIS A 87 -7.98 6.45 -2.10
CA HIS A 87 -8.49 5.22 -1.50
C HIS A 87 -7.86 4.94 -0.14
N SER A 88 -6.55 5.07 -0.02
CA SER A 88 -5.86 4.84 1.26
C SER A 88 -6.24 5.90 2.29
N GLY A 89 -6.52 7.13 1.87
CA GLY A 89 -7.05 8.18 2.74
C GLY A 89 -8.42 7.81 3.33
N LYS A 90 -9.32 7.27 2.50
CA LYS A 90 -10.62 6.78 2.95
C LYS A 90 -10.47 5.60 3.91
N ARG A 91 -9.57 4.67 3.63
CA ARG A 91 -9.28 3.53 4.51
C ARG A 91 -8.74 4.00 5.86
N LEU A 92 -7.83 4.95 5.84
CA LEU A 92 -7.28 5.55 7.07
C LEU A 92 -8.38 6.15 7.93
N ALA A 93 -9.28 6.95 7.33
CA ALA A 93 -10.39 7.56 8.04
C ALA A 93 -11.29 6.51 8.68
N LYS A 94 -11.57 5.41 7.98
CA LYS A 94 -12.38 4.31 8.52
C LYS A 94 -11.67 3.57 9.66
N LEU A 95 -10.36 3.35 9.55
CA LEU A 95 -9.59 2.72 10.62
C LEU A 95 -9.60 3.57 11.90
N GLN A 96 -9.55 4.88 11.76
CA GLN A 96 -9.59 5.82 12.88
C GLN A 96 -10.90 5.79 13.68
N GLU A 97 -11.97 5.30 13.08
CA GLU A 97 -13.29 5.17 13.71
C GLU A 97 -13.43 3.88 14.54
N LYS A 98 -12.52 2.93 14.40
CA LYS A 98 -12.67 1.60 15.00
C LYS A 98 -12.28 1.58 16.46
N ASP A 99 -13.08 0.86 17.26
CA ASP A 99 -12.84 0.66 18.69
C ASP A 99 -11.99 -0.60 18.97
N GLU A 100 -11.56 -0.77 20.23
CA GLU A 100 -10.73 -1.91 20.59
C GLU A 100 -11.40 -3.27 20.33
N PRO A 101 -12.69 -3.50 20.66
CA PRO A 101 -13.35 -4.76 20.35
C PRO A 101 -13.32 -5.12 18.85
N TRP A 102 -13.48 -4.12 17.97
CA TRP A 102 -13.39 -4.36 16.53
C TRP A 102 -12.04 -4.93 16.12
N TRP A 103 -10.96 -4.39 16.67
CA TRP A 103 -9.60 -4.85 16.38
C TRP A 103 -9.35 -6.27 16.87
N GLU A 104 -9.96 -6.64 17.99
CA GLU A 104 -9.77 -7.94 18.64
C GLU A 104 -10.63 -9.05 18.06
N GLU A 105 -11.71 -8.71 17.35
CA GLU A 105 -12.57 -9.68 16.69
C GLU A 105 -11.83 -10.46 15.61
N SER A 106 -12.21 -11.76 15.48
CA SER A 106 -11.71 -12.60 14.41
C SER A 106 -12.42 -12.32 13.09
N THR A 107 -11.68 -12.51 12.03
CA THR A 107 -12.18 -12.42 10.65
C THR A 107 -11.58 -13.56 9.84
N GLN A 108 -12.19 -13.84 8.70
CA GLN A 108 -11.68 -14.86 7.78
C GLN A 108 -10.46 -14.31 7.02
N PHE A 109 -9.31 -14.95 7.20
CA PHE A 109 -8.10 -14.69 6.45
C PHE A 109 -7.82 -15.91 5.57
N PHE A 110 -8.21 -15.83 4.30
CA PHE A 110 -8.16 -16.96 3.37
C PHE A 110 -8.83 -18.20 3.96
N ASP A 111 -8.08 -19.22 4.36
CA ASP A 111 -8.58 -20.49 4.89
C ASP A 111 -8.54 -20.59 6.43
N VAL A 112 -8.17 -19.52 7.12
CA VAL A 112 -8.05 -19.50 8.59
C VAL A 112 -8.73 -18.29 9.21
N GLN A 113 -9.00 -18.39 10.52
CA GLN A 113 -9.50 -17.29 11.33
C GLN A 113 -8.33 -16.57 12.00
N ARG A 114 -8.32 -15.24 11.95
CA ARG A 114 -7.32 -14.40 12.63
C ARG A 114 -7.98 -13.11 13.11
N SER A 115 -7.42 -12.49 14.15
CA SER A 115 -7.90 -11.19 14.59
C SER A 115 -7.63 -10.12 13.52
N ARG A 116 -8.43 -9.06 13.52
CA ARG A 116 -8.18 -7.93 12.62
C ARG A 116 -6.83 -7.28 12.90
N THR A 117 -6.38 -7.28 14.15
CA THR A 117 -5.03 -6.86 14.54
C THR A 117 -3.95 -7.65 13.79
N TRP A 118 -4.09 -8.97 13.77
CA TRP A 118 -3.15 -9.83 13.05
C TRP A 118 -3.19 -9.56 11.54
N VAL A 119 -4.40 -9.46 10.98
CA VAL A 119 -4.58 -9.18 9.55
C VAL A 119 -3.93 -7.85 9.16
N MET A 120 -4.14 -6.82 9.96
CA MET A 120 -3.55 -5.50 9.69
C MET A 120 -2.03 -5.54 9.77
N THR A 121 -1.47 -6.24 10.74
CA THR A 121 -0.02 -6.44 10.86
C THR A 121 0.55 -7.09 9.59
N ARG A 122 -0.12 -8.15 9.10
CA ARG A 122 0.27 -8.80 7.85
C ARG A 122 0.13 -7.87 6.65
N ARG A 123 -0.91 -7.05 6.61
CA ARG A 123 -1.09 -6.07 5.52
C ARG A 123 0.05 -5.05 5.50
N LEU A 124 0.46 -4.56 6.64
CA LEU A 124 1.56 -3.59 6.75
C LEU A 124 2.89 -4.20 6.30
N THR A 125 3.18 -5.44 6.70
CA THR A 125 4.40 -6.13 6.26
C THR A 125 4.39 -6.39 4.75
N HIS A 126 3.24 -6.71 4.17
CA HIS A 126 3.07 -6.92 2.74
C HIS A 126 3.31 -5.61 1.95
N THR A 127 2.77 -4.51 2.42
CA THR A 127 2.99 -3.18 1.84
C THR A 127 4.48 -2.82 1.86
N SER A 128 5.13 -3.01 3.00
CA SER A 128 6.55 -2.75 3.16
C SER A 128 7.42 -3.62 2.24
N HIS A 129 7.03 -4.89 2.06
CA HIS A 129 7.72 -5.83 1.16
C HIS A 129 7.74 -5.30 -0.28
N HIS A 130 6.59 -4.90 -0.82
CA HIS A 130 6.53 -4.36 -2.18
C HIS A 130 7.24 -3.02 -2.32
N ARG A 131 7.14 -2.16 -1.31
CA ARG A 131 7.88 -0.90 -1.31
C ARG A 131 9.40 -1.14 -1.38
N GLY A 132 9.90 -2.12 -0.62
CA GLY A 132 11.32 -2.49 -0.67
C GLY A 132 11.77 -2.94 -2.06
N GLN A 133 10.95 -3.75 -2.74
CA GLN A 133 11.21 -4.16 -4.12
C GLN A 133 11.27 -2.95 -5.06
N GLN A 134 10.35 -2.02 -4.92
CA GLN A 134 10.30 -0.81 -5.75
C GLN A 134 11.50 0.12 -5.48
N MET A 135 11.94 0.22 -4.23
CA MET A 135 13.14 1.00 -3.90
C MET A 135 14.38 0.40 -4.57
N ALA A 136 14.51 -0.92 -4.62
CA ALA A 136 15.58 -1.58 -5.34
C ALA A 136 15.51 -1.27 -6.85
N MET A 137 14.30 -1.28 -7.42
CA MET A 137 14.11 -0.93 -8.84
C MET A 137 14.47 0.53 -9.14
N LEU A 138 14.13 1.46 -8.25
CA LEU A 138 14.54 2.86 -8.38
C LEU A 138 16.06 2.99 -8.45
N ARG A 139 16.80 2.26 -7.61
CA ARG A 139 18.26 2.24 -7.67
C ARG A 139 18.79 1.69 -8.97
N MET A 140 18.20 0.60 -9.46
CA MET A 140 18.56 0.00 -10.74
C MET A 140 18.35 0.99 -11.90
N LEU A 141 17.33 1.83 -11.81
CA LEU A 141 17.00 2.83 -12.82
C LEU A 141 17.77 4.14 -12.66
N GLY A 142 18.58 4.28 -11.61
CA GLY A 142 19.31 5.52 -11.33
C GLY A 142 18.41 6.68 -10.91
N ARG A 143 17.25 6.40 -10.34
CA ARG A 143 16.33 7.42 -9.81
C ARG A 143 16.71 7.84 -8.41
N ASP A 144 16.31 9.03 -8.03
CA ASP A 144 16.47 9.52 -6.66
C ASP A 144 15.62 8.70 -5.70
N LEU A 145 16.09 8.61 -4.46
CA LEU A 145 15.40 7.89 -3.40
C LEU A 145 15.19 8.79 -2.20
N HIS A 146 13.92 9.02 -1.86
CA HIS A 146 13.59 9.65 -0.59
C HIS A 146 13.91 8.69 0.56
N SER A 147 14.28 9.24 1.73
CA SER A 147 14.43 8.44 2.93
C SER A 147 13.12 7.76 3.31
N ASN A 148 13.18 6.47 3.59
CA ASN A 148 12.03 5.68 4.01
C ASN A 148 12.17 5.16 5.44
N TYR A 149 13.10 5.71 6.21
CA TYR A 149 13.31 5.35 7.61
C TYR A 149 12.48 6.25 8.53
N GLY A 150 11.85 5.64 9.52
CA GLY A 150 11.06 6.33 10.52
C GLY A 150 9.75 6.92 10.01
N PRO A 151 8.96 7.53 10.89
CA PRO A 151 7.73 8.23 10.54
C PRO A 151 8.02 9.46 9.69
N ARG A 152 7.22 9.67 8.65
CA ARG A 152 7.27 10.92 7.89
C ARG A 152 6.35 11.94 8.52
N ARG A 153 6.83 13.16 8.67
CA ARG A 153 5.99 14.29 9.02
C ARG A 153 5.41 14.86 7.73
N ILE A 154 4.10 15.07 7.73
CA ILE A 154 3.35 15.60 6.57
C ILE A 154 3.82 17.01 6.19
N GLN A 155 4.47 17.72 7.10
CA GLN A 155 4.92 19.10 6.90
C GLN A 155 6.23 19.23 6.10
N GLU A 156 6.84 18.12 5.74
CA GLU A 156 8.13 18.11 5.01
C GLU A 156 7.96 17.87 3.52
N ALA A 157 6.72 17.98 3.04
CA ALA A 157 6.41 17.87 1.63
C ALA A 157 6.69 19.20 0.90
#